data_62ca96beed4b48010fd288a0d38f0114
#
_entry.id   62ca96beed4b48010fd288a0d38f0114
#
_cell.length_a   1.000
_cell.length_b   1.000
_cell.length_c   1.000
_cell.angle_alpha   90.00
_cell.angle_beta   90.00
_cell.angle_gamma   90.00
#
_symmetry.space_group_name_H-M   'P 1'
#
loop_
_entity.id
_entity.type
_entity.pdbx_description
1 polymer ?
#
loop_
_entity_poly.entity_id
_entity_poly.type
_entity_poly.pdbx_seq_one_letter_code
_entity_poly.pdbx_strand_id
1 'polypeptide(L)'
;MNFIRNTIAVLVGLGIAGLIITLGIRVFPQWITFEAFAPFEHWQRFLFSMKDDKAFFGFLLFISGLGTTIGGVATAIIVKYAKVAYAILIGFIMLFIAMLDVIIFPYHPTFYKISIFLTFFPFSWIGGKIVEVIYERNRKKVISEKMNKPK
;
A
#
# COMPACT_ATOMS: atom_id res chain seq x y z
N MET A 1 21.80 -8.08 11.92
CA MET A 1 21.32 -6.67 12.01
C MET A 1 20.49 -6.20 10.81
N ASN A 2 20.80 -6.60 9.58
CA ASN A 2 20.02 -6.20 8.39
C ASN A 2 18.61 -6.85 8.34
N PHE A 3 18.46 -8.08 8.82
CA PHE A 3 17.18 -8.81 8.82
C PHE A 3 16.11 -8.08 9.67
N ILE A 4 16.44 -7.77 10.92
CA ILE A 4 15.51 -7.07 11.85
C ILE A 4 15.06 -5.73 11.26
N ARG A 5 15.99 -4.95 10.71
CA ARG A 5 15.67 -3.66 10.09
C ARG A 5 14.74 -3.82 8.88
N ASN A 6 14.98 -4.81 8.03
CA ASN A 6 14.14 -5.06 6.87
C ASN A 6 12.75 -5.54 7.27
N THR A 7 12.64 -6.38 8.31
CA THR A 7 11.34 -6.79 8.86
C THR A 7 10.57 -5.60 9.42
N ILE A 8 11.23 -4.74 10.20
CA ILE A 8 10.61 -3.51 10.71
C ILE A 8 10.17 -2.61 9.55
N ALA A 9 10.99 -2.47 8.50
CA ALA A 9 10.64 -1.68 7.33
C ALA A 9 9.35 -2.17 6.65
N VAL A 10 9.21 -3.48 6.50
CA VAL A 10 8.00 -4.10 5.92
C VAL A 10 6.79 -3.87 6.84
N LEU A 11 6.92 -4.06 8.14
CA LEU A 11 5.84 -3.82 9.10
C LEU A 11 5.39 -2.35 9.10
N VAL A 12 6.33 -1.41 9.06
CA VAL A 12 6.03 0.03 8.97
C VAL A 12 5.31 0.34 7.66
N GLY A 13 5.79 -0.18 6.53
CA GLY A 13 5.16 0.03 5.24
C GLY A 13 3.74 -0.52 5.18
N LEU A 14 3.50 -1.73 5.70
CA LEU A 14 2.17 -2.33 5.81
C LEU A 14 1.26 -1.53 6.75
N GLY A 15 1.78 -1.08 7.89
CA GLY A 15 1.04 -0.25 8.84
C GLY A 15 0.59 1.06 8.21
N ILE A 16 1.47 1.74 7.47
CA ILE A 16 1.14 2.98 6.74
C ILE A 16 0.10 2.72 5.66
N ALA A 17 0.27 1.67 4.85
CA ALA A 17 -0.68 1.31 3.81
C ALA A 17 -2.08 1.02 4.39
N GLY A 18 -2.14 0.20 5.44
CA GLY A 18 -3.39 -0.12 6.14
C GLY A 18 -4.05 1.10 6.78
N LEU A 19 -3.26 2.00 7.37
CA LEU A 19 -3.75 3.23 7.98
C LEU A 19 -4.40 4.15 6.92
N ILE A 20 -3.76 4.33 5.76
CA ILE A 20 -4.29 5.16 4.67
C ILE A 20 -5.61 4.59 4.16
N ILE A 21 -5.68 3.27 3.94
CA ILE A 21 -6.90 2.61 3.49
C ILE A 21 -8.02 2.77 4.53
N THR A 22 -7.71 2.53 5.80
CA THR A 22 -8.69 2.65 6.90
C THR A 22 -9.22 4.09 7.03
N LEU A 23 -8.35 5.09 6.94
CA LEU A 23 -8.77 6.49 6.96
C LEU A 23 -9.62 6.85 5.75
N GLY A 24 -9.26 6.33 4.56
CA GLY A 24 -10.03 6.54 3.34
C GLY A 24 -11.45 5.96 3.43
N ILE A 25 -11.61 4.79 4.00
CA ILE A 25 -12.93 4.15 4.19
C ILE A 25 -13.80 4.94 5.18
N ARG A 26 -13.20 5.51 6.23
CA ARG A 26 -13.92 6.31 7.24
C ARG A 26 -14.53 7.60 6.72
N VAL A 27 -14.18 8.05 5.52
CA VAL A 27 -14.82 9.21 4.88
C VAL A 27 -16.29 8.92 4.52
N PHE A 28 -16.65 7.65 4.37
CA PHE A 28 -18.03 7.27 4.05
C PHE A 28 -18.92 7.29 5.28
N PRO A 29 -20.07 8.04 5.26
CA PRO A 29 -20.98 8.12 6.41
C PRO A 29 -21.54 6.75 6.85
N GLN A 30 -21.70 5.83 5.90
CA GLN A 30 -22.17 4.48 6.15
C GLN A 30 -21.24 3.70 7.08
N TRP A 31 -19.96 4.06 7.15
CA TRP A 31 -19.03 3.46 8.10
C TRP A 31 -19.50 3.63 9.55
N ILE A 32 -19.96 4.80 9.91
CA ILE A 32 -20.46 5.12 11.27
C ILE A 32 -21.84 4.48 11.52
N THR A 33 -22.71 4.47 10.49
CA THR A 33 -24.07 3.94 10.60
C THR A 33 -24.11 2.44 10.91
N PHE A 34 -23.14 1.68 10.40
CA PHE A 34 -23.09 0.22 10.59
C PHE A 34 -22.08 -0.21 11.65
N GLU A 35 -21.72 0.68 12.57
CA GLU A 35 -20.79 0.38 13.65
C GLU A 35 -21.25 -0.84 14.44
N ALA A 36 -20.38 -1.85 14.53
CA ALA A 36 -20.62 -3.08 15.27
C ALA A 36 -19.44 -3.34 16.21
N PHE A 37 -19.70 -4.03 17.33
CA PHE A 37 -18.66 -4.31 18.33
C PHE A 37 -17.58 -5.26 17.80
N ALA A 38 -17.93 -6.13 16.82
CA ALA A 38 -16.99 -7.04 16.19
C ALA A 38 -16.48 -6.45 14.84
N PRO A 39 -15.16 -6.29 14.64
CA PRO A 39 -14.61 -5.69 13.41
C PRO A 39 -15.04 -6.40 12.12
N PHE A 40 -15.16 -7.72 12.15
CA PHE A 40 -15.60 -8.53 11.02
C PHE A 40 -17.06 -8.29 10.65
N GLU A 41 -17.96 -8.21 11.63
CA GLU A 41 -19.36 -7.89 11.40
C GLU A 41 -19.55 -6.48 10.90
N HIS A 42 -18.79 -5.53 11.44
CA HIS A 42 -18.80 -4.14 10.98
C HIS A 42 -18.43 -4.06 9.50
N TRP A 43 -17.32 -4.69 9.12
CA TRP A 43 -16.85 -4.71 7.73
C TRP A 43 -17.85 -5.41 6.81
N GLN A 44 -18.40 -6.54 7.21
CA GLN A 44 -19.39 -7.28 6.45
C GLN A 44 -20.65 -6.44 6.18
N ARG A 45 -21.21 -5.81 7.22
CA ARG A 45 -22.41 -4.96 7.10
C ARG A 45 -22.14 -3.75 6.21
N PHE A 46 -20.99 -3.13 6.37
CA PHE A 46 -20.57 -2.01 5.55
C PHE A 46 -20.45 -2.42 4.08
N LEU A 47 -19.73 -3.48 3.75
CA LEU A 47 -19.60 -3.99 2.37
C LEU A 47 -20.95 -4.37 1.78
N PHE A 48 -21.82 -5.00 2.55
CA PHE A 48 -23.15 -5.35 2.09
C PHE A 48 -23.97 -4.11 1.72
N SER A 49 -23.86 -3.04 2.50
CA SER A 49 -24.55 -1.78 2.19
C SER A 49 -24.01 -1.10 0.93
N MET A 50 -22.74 -1.33 0.59
CA MET A 50 -22.04 -0.73 -0.55
C MET A 50 -21.98 -1.63 -1.79
N LYS A 51 -22.52 -2.86 -1.74
CA LYS A 51 -22.37 -3.88 -2.79
C LYS A 51 -22.73 -3.41 -4.21
N ASP A 52 -23.68 -2.50 -4.34
CA ASP A 52 -24.17 -1.97 -5.61
C ASP A 52 -23.51 -0.64 -5.99
N ASP A 53 -22.68 -0.05 -5.10
CA ASP A 53 -21.98 1.21 -5.30
C ASP A 53 -20.62 0.99 -5.99
N LYS A 54 -20.61 1.08 -7.32
CA LYS A 54 -19.38 0.96 -8.11
C LYS A 54 -18.36 2.08 -7.83
N ALA A 55 -18.84 3.27 -7.46
CA ALA A 55 -17.97 4.40 -7.16
C ALA A 55 -17.19 4.15 -5.86
N PHE A 56 -17.83 3.56 -4.85
CA PHE A 56 -17.15 3.13 -3.64
C PHE A 56 -16.00 2.16 -3.93
N PHE A 57 -16.24 1.11 -4.73
CA PHE A 57 -15.19 0.13 -5.07
C PHE A 57 -14.08 0.73 -5.93
N GLY A 58 -14.40 1.68 -6.82
CA GLY A 58 -13.40 2.44 -7.55
C GLY A 58 -12.53 3.29 -6.63
N PHE A 59 -13.14 3.97 -5.66
CA PHE A 59 -12.43 4.72 -4.64
C PHE A 59 -11.57 3.81 -3.74
N LEU A 60 -12.08 2.64 -3.36
CA LEU A 60 -11.35 1.66 -2.56
C LEU A 60 -10.09 1.17 -3.29
N LEU A 61 -10.17 0.93 -4.61
CA LEU A 61 -9.00 0.62 -5.44
C LEU A 61 -7.99 1.77 -5.46
N PHE A 62 -8.47 2.99 -5.65
CA PHE A 62 -7.62 4.18 -5.70
C PHE A 62 -6.88 4.41 -4.37
N ILE A 63 -7.59 4.39 -3.24
CA ILE A 63 -6.97 4.59 -1.92
C ILE A 63 -6.04 3.43 -1.55
N SER A 64 -6.35 2.21 -1.99
CA SER A 64 -5.48 1.05 -1.81
C SER A 64 -4.19 1.18 -2.63
N GLY A 65 -4.28 1.68 -3.85
CA GLY A 65 -3.12 2.01 -4.69
C GLY A 65 -2.23 3.07 -4.04
N LEU A 66 -2.83 4.19 -3.59
CA LEU A 66 -2.10 5.25 -2.88
C LEU A 66 -1.45 4.73 -1.59
N GLY A 67 -2.19 3.98 -0.77
CA GLY A 67 -1.68 3.39 0.46
C GLY A 67 -0.48 2.47 0.18
N THR A 68 -0.60 1.62 -0.83
CA THR A 68 0.47 0.69 -1.23
C THR A 68 1.70 1.44 -1.78
N THR A 69 1.50 2.52 -2.55
CA THR A 69 2.60 3.36 -3.03
C THR A 69 3.35 4.00 -1.87
N ILE A 70 2.64 4.66 -0.95
CA ILE A 70 3.23 5.34 0.20
C ILE A 70 3.87 4.35 1.16
N GLY A 71 3.22 3.20 1.42
CA GLY A 71 3.80 2.11 2.19
C GLY A 71 5.07 1.55 1.56
N GLY A 72 5.07 1.38 0.23
CA GLY A 72 6.25 0.97 -0.54
C GLY A 72 7.39 1.99 -0.46
N VAL A 73 7.09 3.30 -0.56
CA VAL A 73 8.06 4.39 -0.35
C VAL A 73 8.66 4.31 1.06
N ALA A 74 7.82 4.20 2.09
CA ALA A 74 8.28 4.12 3.48
C ALA A 74 9.21 2.93 3.70
N THR A 75 8.82 1.75 3.21
CA THR A 75 9.66 0.55 3.26
C THR A 75 10.99 0.77 2.53
N ALA A 76 10.96 1.30 1.31
CA ALA A 76 12.15 1.53 0.49
C ALA A 76 13.13 2.55 1.09
N ILE A 77 12.64 3.52 1.87
CA ILE A 77 13.50 4.47 2.60
C ILE A 77 14.28 3.76 3.71
N ILE A 78 13.62 2.88 4.47
CA ILE A 78 14.20 2.23 5.65
C ILE A 78 15.20 1.13 5.26
N VAL A 79 14.90 0.36 4.19
CA VAL A 79 15.81 -0.70 3.72
C VAL A 79 17.06 -0.12 3.05
N LYS A 80 18.19 -0.78 3.27
CA LYS A 80 19.49 -0.33 2.72
C LYS A 80 19.70 -0.79 1.28
N TYR A 81 19.31 -2.02 0.97
CA TYR A 81 19.50 -2.68 -0.32
C TYR A 81 18.18 -3.21 -0.86
N ALA A 82 18.12 -3.45 -2.17
CA ALA A 82 16.95 -4.02 -2.86
C ALA A 82 15.63 -3.26 -2.58
N LYS A 83 15.68 -1.93 -2.58
CA LYS A 83 14.56 -1.04 -2.23
C LYS A 83 13.27 -1.38 -2.97
N VAL A 84 13.37 -1.57 -4.29
CA VAL A 84 12.22 -1.91 -5.15
C VAL A 84 11.65 -3.29 -4.79
N ALA A 85 12.50 -4.28 -4.51
CA ALA A 85 12.03 -5.63 -4.16
C ALA A 85 11.22 -5.63 -2.85
N TYR A 86 11.67 -4.88 -1.83
CA TYR A 86 10.91 -4.76 -0.58
C TYR A 86 9.63 -3.95 -0.74
N ALA A 87 9.60 -2.95 -1.62
CA ALA A 87 8.37 -2.23 -1.95
C ALA A 87 7.36 -3.16 -2.65
N ILE A 88 7.81 -3.96 -3.62
CA ILE A 88 6.96 -4.96 -4.30
C ILE A 88 6.42 -6.00 -3.30
N LEU A 89 7.21 -6.37 -2.29
CA LEU A 89 6.75 -7.26 -1.22
C LEU A 89 5.55 -6.69 -0.47
N ILE A 90 5.51 -5.37 -0.23
CA ILE A 90 4.33 -4.71 0.33
C ILE A 90 3.11 -4.92 -0.57
N GLY A 91 3.25 -4.68 -1.88
CA GLY A 91 2.18 -4.89 -2.85
C GLY A 91 1.69 -6.34 -2.86
N PHE A 92 2.60 -7.30 -2.75
CA PHE A 92 2.25 -8.72 -2.71
C PHE A 92 1.46 -9.09 -1.45
N ILE A 93 1.89 -8.62 -0.28
CA ILE A 93 1.19 -8.88 0.99
C ILE A 93 -0.19 -8.19 0.98
N MET A 94 -0.28 -6.95 0.51
CA MET A 94 -1.55 -6.22 0.40
C MET A 94 -2.52 -6.90 -0.59
N LEU A 95 -2.01 -7.39 -1.72
CA LEU A 95 -2.79 -8.19 -2.66
C LEU A 95 -3.33 -9.46 -2.01
N PHE A 96 -2.50 -10.17 -1.25
CA PHE A 96 -2.91 -11.38 -0.55
C PHE A 96 -4.03 -11.09 0.47
N ILE A 97 -3.91 -10.00 1.24
CA ILE A 97 -4.95 -9.55 2.16
C ILE A 97 -6.24 -9.21 1.42
N ALA A 98 -6.16 -8.47 0.31
CA ALA A 98 -7.32 -8.13 -0.51
C ALA A 98 -7.98 -9.34 -1.18
N MET A 99 -7.20 -10.36 -1.55
CA MET A 99 -7.75 -11.64 -2.04
C MET A 99 -8.51 -12.39 -0.95
N LEU A 100 -7.98 -12.42 0.27
CA LEU A 100 -8.69 -13.02 1.42
C LEU A 100 -10.00 -12.27 1.69
N ASP A 101 -9.98 -10.94 1.65
CA ASP A 101 -11.18 -10.11 1.82
C ASP A 101 -12.25 -10.44 0.76
N VAL A 102 -11.87 -10.57 -0.51
CA VAL A 102 -12.78 -10.95 -1.60
C VAL A 102 -13.35 -12.36 -1.44
N ILE A 103 -12.58 -13.30 -0.88
CA ILE A 103 -13.02 -14.69 -0.67
C ILE A 103 -13.96 -14.77 0.52
N ILE A 104 -13.65 -14.09 1.61
CA ILE A 104 -14.44 -14.12 2.85
C ILE A 104 -15.75 -13.34 2.69
N PHE A 105 -15.70 -12.21 1.98
CA PHE A 105 -16.85 -11.31 1.78
C PHE A 105 -17.24 -11.25 0.30
N PRO A 106 -18.21 -12.04 -0.18
CA PRO A 106 -18.55 -12.16 -1.61
C PRO A 106 -19.35 -10.96 -2.18
N TYR A 107 -19.26 -9.80 -1.55
CA TYR A 107 -20.01 -8.59 -1.94
C TYR A 107 -19.27 -7.73 -2.98
N HIS A 108 -18.03 -8.08 -3.31
CA HIS A 108 -17.22 -7.31 -4.25
C HIS A 108 -17.64 -7.53 -5.71
N PRO A 109 -17.78 -6.47 -6.51
CA PRO A 109 -18.09 -6.59 -7.94
C PRO A 109 -16.93 -7.21 -8.73
N THR A 110 -17.26 -7.83 -9.87
CA THR A 110 -16.27 -8.54 -10.70
C THR A 110 -15.12 -7.65 -11.16
N PHE A 111 -15.41 -6.37 -11.50
CA PHE A 111 -14.35 -5.45 -11.94
C PHE A 111 -13.32 -5.21 -10.82
N TYR A 112 -13.76 -5.11 -9.54
CA TYR A 112 -12.89 -4.94 -8.40
C TYR A 112 -11.96 -6.15 -8.24
N LYS A 113 -12.50 -7.36 -8.33
CA LYS A 113 -11.74 -8.62 -8.20
C LYS A 113 -10.59 -8.73 -9.21
N ILE A 114 -10.80 -8.21 -10.42
CA ILE A 114 -9.76 -8.20 -11.47
C ILE A 114 -8.77 -7.04 -11.24
N SER A 115 -9.29 -5.86 -10.90
CA SER A 115 -8.49 -4.64 -10.79
C SER A 115 -7.52 -4.65 -9.61
N ILE A 116 -7.79 -5.42 -8.54
CA ILE A 116 -6.87 -5.52 -7.41
C ILE A 116 -5.46 -5.99 -7.84
N PHE A 117 -5.37 -6.92 -8.79
CA PHE A 117 -4.08 -7.39 -9.32
C PHE A 117 -3.32 -6.28 -10.04
N LEU A 118 -4.02 -5.47 -10.83
CA LEU A 118 -3.45 -4.36 -11.57
C LEU A 118 -3.12 -3.15 -10.67
N THR A 119 -3.71 -3.08 -9.48
CA THR A 119 -3.49 -1.98 -8.55
C THR A 119 -2.27 -2.23 -7.66
N PHE A 120 -2.22 -3.34 -6.95
CA PHE A 120 -1.20 -3.51 -5.90
C PHE A 120 0.22 -3.63 -6.45
N PHE A 121 0.44 -4.36 -7.54
CA PHE A 121 1.78 -4.55 -8.11
C PHE A 121 2.39 -3.27 -8.69
N PRO A 122 1.75 -2.58 -9.65
CA PRO A 122 2.32 -1.38 -10.25
C PRO A 122 2.51 -0.26 -9.23
N PHE A 123 1.55 -0.06 -8.34
CA PHE A 123 1.61 1.02 -7.35
C PHE A 123 2.73 0.80 -6.32
N SER A 124 2.95 -0.42 -5.85
CA SER A 124 4.07 -0.73 -4.96
C SER A 124 5.43 -0.58 -5.67
N TRP A 125 5.52 -1.03 -6.92
CA TRP A 125 6.72 -0.86 -7.74
C TRP A 125 7.06 0.62 -7.96
N ILE A 126 6.07 1.46 -8.28
CA ILE A 126 6.24 2.91 -8.42
C ILE A 126 6.80 3.50 -7.12
N GLY A 127 6.24 3.13 -5.96
CA GLY A 127 6.73 3.59 -4.66
C GLY A 127 8.21 3.26 -4.44
N GLY A 128 8.61 2.03 -4.70
CA GLY A 128 10.00 1.59 -4.60
C GLY A 128 10.93 2.28 -5.59
N LYS A 129 10.47 2.46 -6.84
CA LYS A 129 11.27 3.07 -7.92
C LYS A 129 11.52 4.56 -7.67
N ILE A 130 10.56 5.29 -7.15
CA ILE A 130 10.73 6.70 -6.75
C ILE A 130 11.92 6.84 -5.79
N VAL A 131 11.96 6.02 -4.75
CA VAL A 131 13.03 6.07 -3.73
C VAL A 131 14.37 5.66 -4.32
N GLU A 132 14.41 4.62 -5.15
CA GLU A 132 15.65 4.17 -5.81
C GLU A 132 16.26 5.29 -6.66
N VAL A 133 15.45 5.93 -7.52
CA VAL A 133 15.91 7.01 -8.41
C VAL A 133 16.42 8.22 -7.61
N ILE A 134 15.72 8.62 -6.55
CA ILE A 134 16.16 9.72 -5.68
C ILE A 134 17.51 9.39 -5.03
N TYR A 135 17.66 8.17 -4.54
CA TYR A 135 18.88 7.72 -3.87
C TYR A 135 20.07 7.67 -4.83
N GLU A 136 19.88 7.19 -6.05
CA GLU A 136 20.92 7.17 -7.08
C GLU A 136 21.35 8.58 -7.51
N ARG A 137 20.40 9.50 -7.67
CA ARG A 137 20.69 10.90 -8.00
C ARG A 137 21.56 11.57 -6.92
N ASN A 138 21.20 11.37 -5.66
CA ASN A 138 21.95 11.94 -4.54
C ASN A 138 23.36 11.34 -4.45
N ARG A 139 23.50 10.04 -4.69
CA ARG A 139 24.80 9.37 -4.71
C ARG A 139 25.72 9.92 -5.82
N LYS A 140 25.17 10.12 -7.02
CA LYS A 140 25.93 10.70 -8.15
C LYS A 140 26.40 12.12 -7.85
N LYS A 141 25.57 12.97 -7.23
CA LYS A 141 25.95 14.32 -6.82
C LYS A 141 27.12 14.33 -5.84
N VAL A 142 27.05 13.51 -4.79
CA VAL A 142 28.11 13.42 -3.78
C VAL A 142 29.44 12.95 -4.39
N ILE A 143 29.40 12.03 -5.35
CA ILE A 143 30.63 11.57 -6.04
C ILE A 143 31.22 12.67 -6.91
N SER A 144 30.40 13.40 -7.66
CA SER A 144 30.88 14.51 -8.52
C SER A 144 31.48 15.65 -7.69
N GLU A 145 30.89 15.99 -6.56
CA GLU A 145 31.44 17.01 -5.64
C GLU A 145 32.79 16.61 -5.04
N LYS A 146 32.96 15.32 -4.73
CA LYS A 146 34.24 14.79 -4.21
C LYS A 146 35.35 14.81 -5.27
N MET A 147 34.99 14.57 -6.53
CA MET A 147 35.98 14.61 -7.64
C MET A 147 36.40 16.05 -8.03
N ASN A 148 35.52 17.02 -7.82
CA ASN A 148 35.74 18.42 -8.16
C ASN A 148 36.40 19.25 -7.04
N LYS A 149 36.69 18.70 -5.87
CA LYS A 149 37.44 19.41 -4.83
C LYS A 149 38.93 19.43 -5.21
N PRO A 150 39.51 20.62 -5.47
CA PRO A 150 40.95 20.74 -5.69
C PRO A 150 41.70 20.27 -4.42
N LYS A 151 42.82 19.54 -4.64
CA LYS A 151 43.72 19.13 -3.57
C LYS A 151 44.41 20.34 -2.97
#